data_0c3b7067e983a5e0f71f584847d294c1
#
_entry.id   0c3b7067e983a5e0f71f584847d294c1
#
_cell.length_a   1.000
_cell.length_b   1.000
_cell.length_c   1.000
_cell.angle_alpha   90.00
_cell.angle_beta   90.00
_cell.angle_gamma   90.00
#
_symmetry.space_group_name_H-M   'P 1'
#
loop_
_entity.id
_entity.type
_entity.pdbx_description
1 polymer ?
#
loop_
_entity_poly.entity_id
_entity_poly.type
_entity_poly.pdbx_seq_one_letter_code
_entity_poly.pdbx_strand_id
1 'polypeptide(L)'
;MNLWTTAAAVTLIATSAVAQNACATGKTLSDGVLTIATGNPAYYPWVMDDAPESKQGFEAAVAYAVAAEMGFADDAVTWVRTSFDQSIQPGAKNFDFNLQQFSITPEREEIVDFSLPYYSSAMAVLTTQAVIDDGAEATIDSLKTLVWGADANTTAVPMLNDLIAPDKAPLLYNDNVDVTAAMQARQIDAALFDLPTALYLSAVVVPNGALL
;
A
#
# COMPACT_ATOMS: atom_id res chain seq x y z
N MET A 1 53.10 -42.33 -39.62
CA MET A 1 53.10 -40.90 -39.36
C MET A 1 51.61 -40.51 -39.21
N ASN A 2 51.10 -40.54 -37.92
CA ASN A 2 49.67 -40.29 -37.63
C ASN A 2 49.51 -38.85 -37.14
N LEU A 3 48.81 -38.04 -37.92
CA LEU A 3 48.42 -36.69 -37.53
C LEU A 3 47.13 -36.79 -36.74
N TRP A 4 47.16 -36.39 -35.46
CA TRP A 4 46.00 -36.20 -34.62
C TRP A 4 45.57 -34.74 -34.73
N THR A 5 44.38 -34.47 -35.29
CA THR A 5 43.76 -33.18 -35.31
C THR A 5 42.89 -33.09 -34.05
N THR A 6 43.28 -32.23 -33.13
CA THR A 6 42.45 -31.84 -31.96
C THR A 6 41.45 -30.76 -32.40
N ALA A 7 40.16 -31.10 -32.37
CA ALA A 7 39.09 -30.13 -32.55
C ALA A 7 38.81 -29.44 -31.19
N ALA A 8 39.03 -28.13 -31.11
CA ALA A 8 38.63 -27.33 -29.96
C ALA A 8 37.15 -26.97 -30.08
N ALA A 9 36.34 -27.47 -29.16
CA ALA A 9 34.94 -27.07 -29.03
C ALA A 9 34.86 -25.70 -28.31
N VAL A 10 34.45 -24.67 -29.03
CA VAL A 10 34.12 -23.35 -28.44
C VAL A 10 32.68 -23.40 -27.94
N THR A 11 32.52 -23.45 -26.63
CA THR A 11 31.20 -23.36 -25.99
C THR A 11 30.81 -21.89 -25.94
N LEU A 12 29.87 -21.45 -26.79
CA LEU A 12 29.22 -20.16 -26.67
C LEU A 12 28.26 -20.20 -25.47
N ILE A 13 28.60 -19.51 -24.39
CA ILE A 13 27.68 -19.21 -23.30
C ILE A 13 26.80 -18.05 -23.78
N ALA A 14 25.58 -18.36 -24.20
CA ALA A 14 24.58 -17.36 -24.48
C ALA A 14 24.12 -16.77 -23.13
N THR A 15 24.63 -15.61 -22.75
CA THR A 15 24.05 -14.78 -21.71
C THR A 15 22.74 -14.23 -22.27
N SER A 16 21.61 -14.69 -21.73
CA SER A 16 20.31 -14.09 -21.98
C SER A 16 20.34 -12.68 -21.36
N ALA A 17 20.72 -11.67 -22.15
CA ALA A 17 20.42 -10.30 -21.81
C ALA A 17 18.88 -10.18 -21.83
N VAL A 18 18.24 -10.07 -20.68
CA VAL A 18 16.86 -9.64 -20.59
C VAL A 18 16.85 -8.24 -21.22
N ALA A 19 16.29 -8.13 -22.40
CA ALA A 19 16.18 -6.85 -23.09
C ALA A 19 15.29 -5.97 -22.22
N GLN A 20 15.85 -4.97 -21.53
CA GLN A 20 15.08 -3.92 -20.90
C GLN A 20 14.11 -3.37 -21.94
N ASN A 21 12.83 -3.31 -21.57
CA ASN A 21 11.82 -2.76 -22.45
C ASN A 21 12.23 -1.31 -22.79
N ALA A 22 12.29 -0.96 -24.08
CA ALA A 22 12.69 0.36 -24.55
C ALA A 22 11.87 1.51 -23.90
N CYS A 23 10.71 1.21 -23.37
CA CYS A 23 9.86 2.15 -22.64
C CYS A 23 10.42 2.59 -21.28
N ALA A 24 11.24 1.79 -20.62
CA ALA A 24 11.81 2.07 -19.30
C ALA A 24 13.23 2.66 -19.37
N THR A 25 13.92 2.50 -20.49
CA THR A 25 15.31 2.97 -20.65
C THR A 25 15.42 4.47 -20.48
N GLY A 26 16.27 4.92 -19.55
CA GLY A 26 16.51 6.34 -19.25
C GLY A 26 15.35 7.07 -18.57
N LYS A 27 14.38 6.34 -18.00
CA LYS A 27 13.22 6.91 -17.28
C LYS A 27 13.20 6.58 -15.80
N THR A 28 14.13 5.78 -15.32
CA THR A 28 14.30 5.50 -13.89
C THR A 28 15.36 6.42 -13.28
N LEU A 29 15.30 6.63 -11.97
CA LEU A 29 16.26 7.45 -11.21
C LEU A 29 17.69 6.95 -11.36
N SER A 30 17.87 5.64 -11.49
CA SER A 30 19.15 4.99 -11.71
C SER A 30 19.05 4.01 -12.87
N ASP A 31 19.97 4.12 -13.83
CA ASP A 31 19.98 3.22 -14.99
C ASP A 31 20.05 1.75 -14.55
N GLY A 32 19.13 0.94 -15.06
CA GLY A 32 19.08 -0.49 -14.78
C GLY A 32 18.50 -0.87 -13.42
N VAL A 33 18.06 0.08 -12.60
CA VAL A 33 17.45 -0.15 -11.30
C VAL A 33 16.06 0.47 -11.29
N LEU A 34 15.08 -0.27 -10.78
CA LEU A 34 13.73 0.21 -10.51
C LEU A 34 13.56 0.42 -9.00
N THR A 35 13.42 1.67 -8.59
CA THR A 35 13.24 2.04 -7.19
C THR A 35 11.76 2.22 -6.88
N ILE A 36 11.21 1.34 -6.04
CA ILE A 36 9.79 1.33 -5.70
C ILE A 36 9.62 1.77 -4.25
N ALA A 37 8.68 2.66 -3.99
CA ALA A 37 8.35 3.07 -2.63
C ALA A 37 7.12 2.32 -2.09
N THR A 38 7.12 2.09 -0.79
CA THR A 38 5.98 1.60 -0.02
C THR A 38 5.97 2.19 1.39
N GLY A 39 4.95 1.90 2.17
CA GLY A 39 4.74 2.42 3.52
C GLY A 39 5.85 2.12 4.53
N ASN A 40 5.88 2.87 5.59
CA ASN A 40 6.71 2.66 6.77
C ASN A 40 5.88 2.82 8.06
N PRO A 41 5.34 1.72 8.59
CA PRO A 41 5.41 0.34 8.08
C PRO A 41 4.55 0.13 6.82
N ALA A 42 4.85 -0.94 6.07
CA ALA A 42 3.96 -1.43 5.03
C ALA A 42 2.92 -2.38 5.66
N TYR A 43 1.65 -2.22 5.26
CA TYR A 43 0.54 -2.88 5.93
C TYR A 43 0.15 -4.21 5.29
N TYR A 44 -0.18 -5.17 6.15
CA TYR A 44 -0.89 -6.39 5.76
C TYR A 44 -2.34 -6.08 5.36
N PRO A 45 -2.95 -6.72 4.35
CA PRO A 45 -2.42 -7.79 3.49
C PRO A 45 -1.69 -7.31 2.22
N TRP A 46 -1.41 -6.03 2.11
CA TRP A 46 -0.79 -5.40 0.94
C TRP A 46 0.68 -5.78 0.81
N VAL A 47 1.40 -5.75 1.92
CA VAL A 47 2.76 -6.25 2.06
C VAL A 47 2.79 -7.13 3.31
N MET A 48 3.22 -8.39 3.17
CA MET A 48 3.33 -9.29 4.31
C MET A 48 4.60 -9.03 5.12
N ASP A 49 4.49 -9.14 6.43
CA ASP A 49 5.60 -9.06 7.39
C ASP A 49 6.46 -7.79 7.26
N ASP A 50 5.85 -6.70 6.74
CA ASP A 50 6.58 -5.46 6.43
C ASP A 50 7.82 -5.67 5.55
N ALA A 51 7.79 -6.69 4.66
CA ALA A 51 8.90 -7.14 3.82
C ALA A 51 8.50 -7.18 2.33
N PRO A 52 8.46 -6.04 1.62
CA PRO A 52 8.04 -5.98 0.22
C PRO A 52 8.96 -6.77 -0.72
N GLU A 53 10.23 -6.91 -0.37
CA GLU A 53 11.22 -7.74 -1.10
C GLU A 53 10.88 -9.24 -1.07
N SER A 54 10.03 -9.68 -0.15
CA SER A 54 9.54 -11.07 -0.11
C SER A 54 8.58 -11.40 -1.25
N LYS A 55 8.04 -10.40 -1.96
CA LYS A 55 6.99 -10.50 -2.99
C LYS A 55 5.66 -11.02 -2.46
N GLN A 56 5.53 -11.10 -1.13
CA GLN A 56 4.31 -11.55 -0.48
C GLN A 56 3.44 -10.37 -0.09
N GLY A 57 2.14 -10.52 -0.32
CA GLY A 57 1.16 -9.46 -0.24
C GLY A 57 0.79 -8.92 -1.63
N PHE A 58 -0.40 -8.33 -1.71
CA PHE A 58 -0.96 -7.95 -3.01
C PHE A 58 -0.10 -6.89 -3.72
N GLU A 59 0.23 -5.79 -3.06
CA GLU A 59 1.03 -4.71 -3.67
C GLU A 59 2.48 -5.13 -3.92
N ALA A 60 3.08 -5.93 -3.04
CA ALA A 60 4.40 -6.48 -3.29
C ALA A 60 4.41 -7.35 -4.57
N ALA A 61 3.41 -8.20 -4.75
CA ALA A 61 3.27 -9.01 -5.96
C ALA A 61 3.03 -8.15 -7.22
N VAL A 62 2.15 -7.14 -7.13
CA VAL A 62 1.90 -6.20 -8.24
C VAL A 62 3.17 -5.45 -8.63
N ALA A 63 3.96 -4.98 -7.66
CA ALA A 63 5.21 -4.28 -7.90
C ALA A 63 6.19 -5.10 -8.73
N TYR A 64 6.41 -6.36 -8.36
CA TYR A 64 7.30 -7.25 -9.11
C TYR A 64 6.73 -7.67 -10.46
N ALA A 65 5.40 -7.81 -10.58
CA ALA A 65 4.77 -8.06 -11.88
C ALA A 65 4.98 -6.88 -12.85
N VAL A 66 4.80 -5.64 -12.35
CA VAL A 66 5.07 -4.42 -13.12
C VAL A 66 6.56 -4.33 -13.48
N ALA A 67 7.46 -4.59 -12.54
CA ALA A 67 8.90 -4.60 -12.79
C ALA A 67 9.27 -5.58 -13.93
N ALA A 68 8.73 -6.79 -13.90
CA ALA A 68 8.96 -7.80 -14.93
C ALA A 68 8.45 -7.35 -16.31
N GLU A 69 7.24 -6.77 -16.40
CA GLU A 69 6.70 -6.21 -17.63
C GLU A 69 7.51 -5.02 -18.16
N MET A 70 8.12 -4.23 -17.26
CA MET A 70 9.06 -3.17 -17.61
C MET A 70 10.45 -3.69 -18.00
N GLY A 71 10.71 -5.00 -17.88
CA GLY A 71 11.97 -5.65 -18.24
C GLY A 71 13.04 -5.60 -17.16
N PHE A 72 12.67 -5.34 -15.91
CA PHE A 72 13.58 -5.43 -14.76
C PHE A 72 13.54 -6.83 -14.15
N ALA A 73 14.73 -7.39 -13.88
CA ALA A 73 14.86 -8.60 -13.11
C ALA A 73 14.61 -8.29 -11.60
N ASP A 74 14.32 -9.31 -10.82
CA ASP A 74 14.00 -9.14 -9.41
C ASP A 74 15.11 -8.49 -8.59
N ASP A 75 16.36 -8.75 -8.92
CA ASP A 75 17.56 -8.20 -8.29
C ASP A 75 17.85 -6.75 -8.72
N ALA A 76 17.16 -6.26 -9.75
CA ALA A 76 17.17 -4.87 -10.17
C ALA A 76 16.08 -4.01 -9.50
N VAL A 77 15.23 -4.60 -8.66
CA VAL A 77 14.21 -3.89 -7.88
C VAL A 77 14.80 -3.49 -6.52
N THR A 78 14.67 -2.21 -6.18
CA THR A 78 15.07 -1.66 -4.88
C THR A 78 13.88 -1.02 -4.20
N TRP A 79 13.73 -1.26 -2.89
CA TRP A 79 12.64 -0.69 -2.12
C TRP A 79 13.09 0.48 -1.26
N VAL A 80 12.26 1.54 -1.23
CA VAL A 80 12.37 2.68 -0.30
C VAL A 80 11.14 2.71 0.59
N ARG A 81 11.35 3.15 1.83
CA ARG A 81 10.27 3.33 2.79
C ARG A 81 9.94 4.81 2.92
N THR A 82 8.66 5.14 2.89
CA THR A 82 8.18 6.51 3.01
C THR A 82 6.89 6.54 3.80
N SER A 83 6.64 7.63 4.53
CA SER A 83 5.31 7.83 5.11
C SER A 83 4.29 8.10 4.01
N PHE A 84 3.01 7.87 4.30
CA PHE A 84 1.91 8.14 3.38
C PHE A 84 1.93 9.61 2.91
N ASP A 85 2.09 10.53 3.84
CA ASP A 85 2.16 11.96 3.57
C ASP A 85 3.37 12.34 2.70
N GLN A 86 4.58 11.87 3.04
CA GLN A 86 5.79 12.18 2.28
C GLN A 86 5.73 11.72 0.83
N SER A 87 5.07 10.60 0.56
CA SER A 87 5.02 10.07 -0.80
C SER A 87 4.15 10.91 -1.75
N ILE A 88 3.19 11.67 -1.22
CA ILE A 88 2.29 12.51 -2.02
C ILE A 88 2.66 14.01 -1.96
N GLN A 89 3.61 14.43 -1.11
CA GLN A 89 4.06 15.84 -1.09
C GLN A 89 4.62 16.26 -2.44
N PRO A 90 4.42 17.52 -2.86
CA PRO A 90 5.03 18.04 -4.08
C PRO A 90 6.57 17.99 -4.04
N GLY A 91 7.21 17.83 -5.19
CA GLY A 91 8.65 17.90 -5.35
C GLY A 91 9.30 16.58 -5.77
N ALA A 92 10.63 16.60 -5.87
CA ALA A 92 11.42 15.46 -6.32
C ALA A 92 11.29 14.28 -5.36
N LYS A 93 11.15 13.10 -5.93
CA LYS A 93 11.08 11.83 -5.19
C LYS A 93 12.40 11.08 -5.32
N ASN A 94 12.65 10.20 -4.35
CA ASN A 94 13.77 9.24 -4.36
C ASN A 94 13.34 7.84 -4.78
N PHE A 95 12.22 7.74 -5.50
CA PHE A 95 11.65 6.50 -6.04
C PHE A 95 11.05 6.75 -7.43
N ASP A 96 10.95 5.71 -8.24
CA ASP A 96 10.36 5.77 -9.59
C ASP A 96 8.84 5.73 -9.53
N PHE A 97 8.27 4.91 -8.66
CA PHE A 97 6.84 4.90 -8.34
C PHE A 97 6.57 4.37 -6.93
N ASN A 98 5.33 4.57 -6.46
CA ASN A 98 4.89 4.18 -5.12
C ASN A 98 3.63 3.30 -5.19
N LEU A 99 3.58 2.26 -4.33
CA LEU A 99 2.36 1.49 -4.04
C LEU A 99 2.11 1.56 -2.53
N GLN A 100 1.03 2.21 -2.15
CA GLN A 100 0.67 2.43 -0.74
C GLN A 100 -0.83 2.71 -0.58
N GLN A 101 -1.67 1.95 -1.29
CA GLN A 101 -3.14 2.01 -1.24
C GLN A 101 -3.72 3.41 -1.48
N PHE A 102 -3.06 4.24 -2.28
CA PHE A 102 -3.57 5.57 -2.61
C PHE A 102 -4.86 5.49 -3.41
N SER A 103 -5.93 6.12 -2.92
CA SER A 103 -7.10 6.42 -3.73
C SER A 103 -6.75 7.49 -4.76
N ILE A 104 -7.16 7.29 -6.00
CA ILE A 104 -7.07 8.30 -7.06
C ILE A 104 -8.15 9.36 -6.78
N THR A 105 -7.73 10.59 -6.55
CA THR A 105 -8.65 11.73 -6.36
C THR A 105 -8.19 12.93 -7.19
N PRO A 106 -9.11 13.82 -7.64
CA PRO A 106 -8.72 15.00 -8.39
C PRO A 106 -7.66 15.86 -7.70
N GLU A 107 -7.74 16.02 -6.38
CA GLU A 107 -6.79 16.82 -5.62
C GLU A 107 -5.39 16.21 -5.63
N ARG A 108 -5.29 14.87 -5.62
CA ARG A 108 -4.01 14.16 -5.70
C ARG A 108 -3.45 14.15 -7.10
N GLU A 109 -4.29 14.09 -8.13
CA GLU A 109 -3.89 14.19 -9.54
C GLU A 109 -3.28 15.56 -9.90
N GLU A 110 -3.54 16.61 -9.11
CA GLU A 110 -2.86 17.91 -9.25
C GLU A 110 -1.39 17.86 -8.78
N ILE A 111 -1.00 16.85 -8.01
CA ILE A 111 0.31 16.76 -7.36
C ILE A 111 1.17 15.62 -7.92
N VAL A 112 0.56 14.48 -8.21
CA VAL A 112 1.24 13.26 -8.69
C VAL A 112 0.45 12.63 -9.83
N ASP A 113 1.17 11.95 -10.72
CA ASP A 113 0.55 11.12 -11.76
C ASP A 113 0.15 9.75 -11.18
N PHE A 114 -1.02 9.27 -11.58
CA PHE A 114 -1.49 7.93 -11.25
C PHE A 114 -1.44 6.99 -12.44
N SER A 115 -1.20 5.73 -12.18
CA SER A 115 -1.46 4.65 -13.13
C SER A 115 -2.97 4.40 -13.26
N LEU A 116 -3.36 3.48 -14.14
CA LEU A 116 -4.69 2.89 -14.05
C LEU A 116 -4.85 2.21 -12.68
N PRO A 117 -6.07 2.20 -12.10
CA PRO A 117 -6.29 1.55 -10.82
C PRO A 117 -6.01 0.04 -10.93
N TYR A 118 -5.17 -0.46 -10.02
CA TYR A 118 -4.84 -1.89 -9.94
C TYR A 118 -5.71 -2.64 -8.93
N TYR A 119 -6.49 -1.92 -8.12
CA TYR A 119 -7.42 -2.48 -7.15
C TYR A 119 -8.62 -1.56 -6.94
N SER A 120 -9.74 -2.13 -6.51
CA SER A 120 -10.92 -1.38 -6.08
C SER A 120 -11.49 -2.05 -4.84
N SER A 121 -11.73 -1.28 -3.79
CA SER A 121 -12.25 -1.77 -2.52
C SER A 121 -13.41 -0.92 -2.03
N ALA A 122 -14.34 -1.55 -1.29
CA ALA A 122 -15.26 -0.84 -0.43
C ALA A 122 -14.52 -0.36 0.84
N MET A 123 -15.04 0.70 1.46
CA MET A 123 -14.67 1.08 2.82
C MET A 123 -15.51 0.29 3.83
N ALA A 124 -14.93 0.01 4.99
CA ALA A 124 -15.58 -0.68 6.10
C ALA A 124 -15.36 0.08 7.40
N VAL A 125 -16.32 -0.02 8.29
CA VAL A 125 -16.22 0.52 9.65
C VAL A 125 -15.58 -0.52 10.54
N LEU A 126 -14.35 -0.27 10.95
CA LEU A 126 -13.68 -1.05 12.00
C LEU A 126 -14.10 -0.52 13.36
N THR A 127 -14.51 -1.41 14.24
CA THR A 127 -14.91 -1.13 15.62
C THR A 127 -14.51 -2.31 16.53
N THR A 128 -15.06 -2.38 17.73
CA THR A 128 -14.91 -3.50 18.65
C THR A 128 -16.26 -4.11 19.00
N GLN A 129 -16.25 -5.38 19.41
CA GLN A 129 -17.45 -6.06 19.86
C GLN A 129 -18.14 -5.32 21.03
N ALA A 130 -17.35 -4.71 21.91
CA ALA A 130 -17.89 -3.92 23.03
C ALA A 130 -18.73 -2.74 22.56
N VAL A 131 -18.33 -2.03 21.52
CA VAL A 131 -19.08 -0.90 20.94
C VAL A 131 -20.40 -1.39 20.32
N ILE A 132 -20.37 -2.58 19.68
CA ILE A 132 -21.59 -3.22 19.14
C ILE A 132 -22.54 -3.64 20.31
N ASP A 133 -22.00 -4.25 21.35
CA ASP A 133 -22.78 -4.69 22.52
C ASP A 133 -23.39 -3.49 23.26
N ASP A 134 -22.77 -2.33 23.20
CA ASP A 134 -23.29 -1.04 23.72
C ASP A 134 -24.35 -0.41 22.80
N GLY A 135 -24.69 -1.07 21.68
CA GLY A 135 -25.82 -0.70 20.82
C GLY A 135 -25.45 0.00 19.52
N ALA A 136 -24.17 -0.02 19.12
CA ALA A 136 -23.79 0.51 17.81
C ALA A 136 -24.32 -0.37 16.67
N GLU A 137 -24.90 0.27 15.66
CA GLU A 137 -25.50 -0.36 14.48
C GLU A 137 -24.95 0.24 13.20
N ALA A 138 -24.99 -0.53 12.09
CA ALA A 138 -24.59 -0.07 10.76
C ALA A 138 -25.63 0.89 10.13
N THR A 139 -26.07 1.89 10.87
CA THR A 139 -26.98 2.95 10.42
C THR A 139 -26.33 4.31 10.59
N ILE A 140 -26.61 5.25 9.70
CA ILE A 140 -26.03 6.60 9.80
C ILE A 140 -26.33 7.24 11.15
N ASP A 141 -27.55 7.09 11.68
CA ASP A 141 -27.95 7.67 12.95
C ASP A 141 -27.14 7.11 14.14
N SER A 142 -26.83 5.82 14.13
CA SER A 142 -25.97 5.19 15.14
C SER A 142 -24.51 5.60 14.94
N LEU A 143 -24.01 5.56 13.71
CA LEU A 143 -22.62 5.89 13.38
C LEU A 143 -22.25 7.35 13.72
N LYS A 144 -23.20 8.29 13.64
CA LYS A 144 -22.99 9.70 14.05
C LYS A 144 -22.62 9.84 15.53
N THR A 145 -23.10 8.97 16.38
CA THR A 145 -22.88 9.06 17.83
C THR A 145 -21.52 8.55 18.29
N LEU A 146 -20.80 7.80 17.42
CA LEU A 146 -19.51 7.19 17.75
C LEU A 146 -18.39 8.23 17.75
N VAL A 147 -17.35 7.95 18.55
CA VAL A 147 -16.10 8.70 18.53
C VAL A 147 -15.21 8.12 17.43
N TRP A 148 -14.98 8.89 16.39
CA TRP A 148 -14.22 8.47 15.21
C TRP A 148 -12.74 8.85 15.29
N GLY A 149 -11.89 7.97 14.75
CA GLY A 149 -10.49 8.25 14.46
C GLY A 149 -10.17 8.03 13.00
N ALA A 150 -9.23 8.79 12.46
CA ALA A 150 -8.74 8.64 11.09
C ALA A 150 -7.31 9.14 10.96
N ASP A 151 -6.57 8.56 10.02
CA ASP A 151 -5.33 9.15 9.52
C ASP A 151 -5.68 10.41 8.72
N ALA A 152 -5.05 11.53 9.10
CA ALA A 152 -5.38 12.88 8.61
C ALA A 152 -5.31 13.05 7.09
N ASN A 153 -4.44 12.28 6.40
CA ASN A 153 -4.15 12.42 4.97
C ASN A 153 -4.87 11.38 4.09
N THR A 154 -5.78 10.60 4.69
CA THR A 154 -6.54 9.59 3.98
C THR A 154 -7.91 10.10 3.52
N THR A 155 -8.50 9.40 2.56
CA THR A 155 -9.87 9.65 2.09
C THR A 155 -10.93 9.29 3.13
N ALA A 156 -10.57 8.67 4.25
CA ALA A 156 -11.48 8.43 5.37
C ALA A 156 -12.02 9.74 5.96
N VAL A 157 -11.19 10.79 6.05
CA VAL A 157 -11.60 12.07 6.65
C VAL A 157 -12.74 12.75 5.89
N PRO A 158 -12.65 13.03 4.56
CA PRO A 158 -13.77 13.58 3.84
C PRO A 158 -14.98 12.64 3.83
N MET A 159 -14.79 11.31 3.76
CA MET A 159 -15.91 10.37 3.83
C MET A 159 -16.64 10.43 5.18
N LEU A 160 -15.92 10.53 6.29
CA LEU A 160 -16.52 10.72 7.61
C LEU A 160 -17.33 12.01 7.67
N ASN A 161 -16.76 13.11 7.20
CA ASN A 161 -17.42 14.42 7.27
C ASN A 161 -18.65 14.53 6.36
N ASP A 162 -18.55 13.95 5.15
CA ASP A 162 -19.58 14.16 4.12
C ASP A 162 -20.69 13.10 4.16
N LEU A 163 -20.35 11.84 4.51
CA LEU A 163 -21.31 10.73 4.47
C LEU A 163 -21.88 10.38 5.83
N ILE A 164 -21.05 10.37 6.88
CA ILE A 164 -21.48 10.04 8.22
C ILE A 164 -21.86 11.31 8.99
N ALA A 165 -21.08 12.37 8.85
CA ALA A 165 -21.23 13.64 9.56
C ALA A 165 -21.38 13.43 11.10
N PRO A 166 -20.33 12.88 11.76
CA PRO A 166 -20.42 12.52 13.17
C PRO A 166 -20.66 13.73 14.07
N ASP A 167 -21.37 13.52 15.19
CA ASP A 167 -21.72 14.57 16.16
C ASP A 167 -20.48 15.23 16.78
N LYS A 168 -19.37 14.52 16.84
CA LYS A 168 -18.07 15.02 17.26
C LYS A 168 -17.08 14.91 16.11
N ALA A 169 -16.28 15.94 15.91
CA ALA A 169 -15.22 15.91 14.91
C ALA A 169 -14.29 14.69 15.13
N PRO A 170 -13.90 13.97 14.05
CA PRO A 170 -12.98 12.85 14.16
C PRO A 170 -11.64 13.26 14.78
N LEU A 171 -11.07 12.40 15.60
CA LEU A 171 -9.70 12.54 16.08
C LEU A 171 -8.75 12.16 14.96
N LEU A 172 -7.83 13.06 14.63
CA LEU A 172 -6.88 12.87 13.53
C LEU A 172 -5.54 12.40 14.06
N TYR A 173 -4.97 11.41 13.39
CA TYR A 173 -3.70 10.78 13.70
C TYR A 173 -2.74 10.88 12.51
N ASN A 174 -1.45 10.62 12.74
CA ASN A 174 -0.44 10.72 11.70
C ASN A 174 -0.36 9.48 10.81
N ASP A 175 -0.81 8.33 11.31
CA ASP A 175 -0.85 7.06 10.57
C ASP A 175 -1.87 6.07 11.16
N ASN A 176 -2.09 4.97 10.45
CA ASN A 176 -3.05 3.93 10.83
C ASN A 176 -2.62 3.10 12.05
N VAL A 177 -1.32 3.08 12.41
CA VAL A 177 -0.86 2.43 13.65
C VAL A 177 -1.38 3.20 14.86
N ASP A 178 -1.30 4.54 14.81
CA ASP A 178 -1.82 5.41 15.86
C ASP A 178 -3.34 5.30 15.99
N VAL A 179 -4.07 5.22 14.85
CA VAL A 179 -5.53 4.99 14.84
C VAL A 179 -5.89 3.68 15.55
N THR A 180 -5.22 2.59 15.23
CA THR A 180 -5.48 1.28 15.86
C THR A 180 -5.09 1.26 17.33
N ALA A 181 -3.99 1.92 17.69
CA ALA A 181 -3.57 2.07 19.09
C ALA A 181 -4.60 2.87 19.92
N ALA A 182 -5.16 3.94 19.36
CA ALA A 182 -6.23 4.72 19.98
C ALA A 182 -7.51 3.89 20.19
N MET A 183 -7.87 3.02 19.22
CA MET A 183 -8.99 2.08 19.37
C MET A 183 -8.73 1.06 20.49
N GLN A 184 -7.54 0.48 20.53
CA GLN A 184 -7.12 -0.45 21.61
C GLN A 184 -7.17 0.23 22.98
N ALA A 185 -6.79 1.51 23.04
CA ALA A 185 -6.86 2.33 24.26
C ALA A 185 -8.27 2.87 24.58
N ARG A 186 -9.28 2.54 23.76
CA ARG A 186 -10.67 3.01 23.89
C ARG A 186 -10.81 4.54 23.86
N GLN A 187 -9.94 5.20 23.10
CA GLN A 187 -10.02 6.64 22.86
C GLN A 187 -10.95 6.96 21.69
N ILE A 188 -11.13 6.00 20.79
CA ILE A 188 -12.07 6.04 19.67
C ILE A 188 -12.90 4.76 19.65
N ASP A 189 -14.11 4.86 19.12
CA ASP A 189 -15.05 3.76 18.96
C ASP A 189 -14.97 3.11 17.59
N ALA A 190 -14.66 3.90 16.56
CA ALA A 190 -14.70 3.47 15.17
C ALA A 190 -13.64 4.17 14.30
N ALA A 191 -13.26 3.52 13.21
CA ALA A 191 -12.42 4.06 12.14
C ALA A 191 -12.83 3.49 10.77
N LEU A 192 -12.61 4.26 9.69
CA LEU A 192 -12.82 3.80 8.32
C LEU A 192 -11.50 3.31 7.72
N PHE A 193 -11.53 2.10 7.20
CA PHE A 193 -10.44 1.50 6.41
C PHE A 193 -10.98 0.88 5.12
N ASP A 194 -10.12 0.62 4.15
CA ASP A 194 -10.47 -0.29 3.07
C ASP A 194 -10.80 -1.68 3.64
N LEU A 195 -11.72 -2.39 3.00
CA LEU A 195 -12.25 -3.64 3.52
C LEU A 195 -11.17 -4.71 3.78
N PRO A 196 -10.16 -4.96 2.91
CA PRO A 196 -9.10 -5.91 3.20
C PRO A 196 -8.30 -5.55 4.46
N THR A 197 -7.94 -4.29 4.62
CA THR A 197 -7.24 -3.79 5.81
C THR A 197 -8.10 -3.92 7.06
N ALA A 198 -9.38 -3.52 7.00
CA ALA A 198 -10.32 -3.63 8.11
C ALA A 198 -10.51 -5.08 8.57
N LEU A 199 -10.63 -6.03 7.64
CA LEU A 199 -10.71 -7.47 7.94
C LEU A 199 -9.47 -7.99 8.66
N TYR A 200 -8.28 -7.60 8.20
CA TYR A 200 -7.04 -7.97 8.88
C TYR A 200 -6.94 -7.35 10.28
N LEU A 201 -7.20 -6.05 10.39
CA LEU A 201 -7.14 -5.35 11.67
C LEU A 201 -8.12 -5.89 12.69
N SER A 202 -9.35 -6.22 12.28
CA SER A 202 -10.37 -6.80 13.16
C SER A 202 -9.99 -8.19 13.67
N ALA A 203 -9.33 -8.99 12.83
CA ALA A 203 -9.00 -10.38 13.17
C ALA A 203 -7.68 -10.53 13.95
N VAL A 204 -6.72 -9.64 13.74
CA VAL A 204 -5.33 -9.84 14.18
C VAL A 204 -4.84 -8.73 15.09
N VAL A 205 -5.17 -7.47 14.81
CA VAL A 205 -4.54 -6.31 15.47
C VAL A 205 -5.39 -5.77 16.61
N VAL A 206 -6.69 -5.56 16.38
CA VAL A 206 -7.59 -4.97 17.37
C VAL A 206 -8.22 -6.09 18.22
N PRO A 207 -7.98 -6.15 19.53
CA PRO A 207 -8.61 -7.14 20.40
C PRO A 207 -10.13 -7.06 20.35
N ASN A 208 -10.79 -8.17 20.04
CA ASN A 208 -12.26 -8.24 19.82
C ASN A 208 -12.72 -7.25 18.72
N GLY A 209 -11.90 -7.04 17.72
CA GLY A 209 -12.23 -6.22 16.55
C GLY A 209 -13.45 -6.79 15.82
N ALA A 210 -14.28 -5.89 15.32
CA ALA A 210 -15.49 -6.22 14.58
C ALA A 210 -15.70 -5.21 13.44
N LEU A 211 -16.55 -5.56 12.49
CA LEU A 211 -16.95 -4.66 11.40
C LEU A 211 -18.45 -4.36 11.51
N LEU A 212 -18.81 -3.12 11.20
CA LEU A 212 -20.18 -2.63 11.02
C LEU A 212 -20.49 -2.37 9.55
#